data_1f196c26cd8ccd6aa70fff49df548362
#
_entry.id   1f196c26cd8ccd6aa70fff49df548362
#
_cell.length_a   1.000
_cell.length_b   1.000
_cell.length_c   1.000
_cell.angle_alpha   90.00
_cell.angle_beta   90.00
_cell.angle_gamma   90.00
#
_symmetry.space_group_name_H-M   'P 1'
#
loop_
_entity.id
_entity.type
_entity.pdbx_description
1 polymer ?
#
loop_
_entity_poly.entity_id
_entity_poly.type
_entity_poly.pdbx_seq_one_letter_code
_entity_poly.pdbx_strand_id
1 'polypeptide(L)'
;MNSNLNTLIMKKIFALIAFCFVANFAVAQTEDELKTTLKEKQDSIAAIQGRADAIQAQIDALPGWKTGAFGTIGGSLSNFNNWFAQGTPNNSSGNIGITGNAFANLQDDKFFWNNSLNLNLGWVKLDNKDIDTDSEDFEALTDVFQLTSLYGRRLSDKFAISALGEYRTTLLNNFNDPGYLDLGVGATWTPITNMVVVIHPLNYNFVFADNDSVFESSLGAKIVADYTRKIGAIGFKTNLSAFLSYETSDLSNWTWVNNFSYTLWKGIGVGFDFGLRNSRQEAANFQGVALEDADNELQSFYTVGLSYSF
;
A
#
# COMPACT_ATOMS: atom_id res chain seq x y z
N MET A 1 54.80 -56.80 38.43
CA MET A 1 53.69 -56.11 39.14
C MET A 1 53.08 -54.97 38.28
N ASN A 2 53.42 -54.83 36.98
CA ASN A 2 52.94 -53.73 36.13
C ASN A 2 51.85 -54.10 35.09
N SER A 3 51.53 -55.37 34.88
CA SER A 3 50.53 -55.76 33.84
C SER A 3 49.07 -55.54 34.30
N ASN A 4 48.79 -55.68 35.58
CA ASN A 4 47.43 -55.53 36.11
C ASN A 4 46.93 -54.08 36.19
N LEU A 5 47.88 -53.12 36.31
CA LEU A 5 47.55 -51.69 36.41
C LEU A 5 47.14 -51.12 35.01
N ASN A 6 47.83 -51.53 33.95
CA ASN A 6 47.52 -51.12 32.58
C ASN A 6 46.16 -51.69 32.10
N THR A 7 45.82 -52.93 32.51
CA THR A 7 44.52 -53.55 32.18
C THR A 7 43.36 -52.85 32.89
N LEU A 8 43.58 -52.39 34.13
CA LEU A 8 42.54 -51.65 34.90
C LEU A 8 42.31 -50.23 34.33
N ILE A 9 43.37 -49.56 33.91
CA ILE A 9 43.30 -48.25 33.29
C ILE A 9 42.60 -48.34 31.92
N MET A 10 42.93 -49.33 31.09
CA MET A 10 42.26 -49.58 29.82
C MET A 10 40.76 -49.85 29.96
N LYS A 11 40.36 -50.66 30.96
CA LYS A 11 38.92 -50.91 31.24
C LYS A 11 38.19 -49.66 31.68
N LYS A 12 38.80 -48.78 32.49
CA LYS A 12 38.20 -47.50 32.88
C LYS A 12 38.07 -46.53 31.73
N ILE A 13 39.08 -46.46 30.83
CA ILE A 13 39.02 -45.63 29.62
C ILE A 13 37.97 -46.14 28.67
N PHE A 14 37.84 -47.47 28.46
CA PHE A 14 36.78 -48.06 27.64
C PHE A 14 35.39 -47.84 28.24
N ALA A 15 35.23 -47.90 29.56
CA ALA A 15 33.97 -47.57 30.22
C ALA A 15 33.59 -46.08 30.10
N LEU A 16 34.60 -45.17 30.17
CA LEU A 16 34.39 -43.74 30.00
C LEU A 16 34.01 -43.38 28.53
N ILE A 17 34.67 -44.03 27.55
CA ILE A 17 34.32 -43.86 26.12
C ILE A 17 32.93 -44.41 25.81
N ALA A 18 32.58 -45.60 26.37
CA ALA A 18 31.26 -46.18 26.21
C ALA A 18 30.17 -45.31 26.89
N PHE A 19 30.48 -44.71 28.03
CA PHE A 19 29.54 -43.78 28.71
C PHE A 19 29.37 -42.45 27.91
N CYS A 20 30.42 -41.90 27.32
CA CYS A 20 30.34 -40.74 26.43
C CYS A 20 29.56 -41.04 25.14
N PHE A 21 29.65 -42.27 24.60
CA PHE A 21 28.85 -42.69 23.44
C PHE A 21 27.38 -42.84 23.80
N VAL A 22 27.04 -43.44 24.92
CA VAL A 22 25.64 -43.59 25.38
C VAL A 22 25.00 -42.24 25.74
N ALA A 23 25.79 -41.31 26.31
CA ALA A 23 25.29 -39.96 26.63
C ALA A 23 24.93 -39.12 25.39
N ASN A 24 25.57 -39.38 24.25
CA ASN A 24 25.23 -38.68 22.98
C ASN A 24 23.97 -39.25 22.30
N PHE A 25 23.54 -40.44 22.60
CA PHE A 25 22.29 -41.02 22.06
C PHE A 25 21.03 -40.62 22.86
N ALA A 26 21.17 -40.02 24.05
CA ALA A 26 20.04 -39.76 24.93
C ALA A 26 19.32 -38.41 24.67
N VAL A 27 19.79 -37.55 23.75
CA VAL A 27 19.23 -36.19 23.53
C VAL A 27 19.12 -35.82 22.06
N ALA A 28 19.35 -36.73 21.13
CA ALA A 28 19.17 -36.42 19.73
C ALA A 28 17.71 -36.68 19.29
N GLN A 29 16.84 -35.69 19.50
CA GLN A 29 15.63 -35.66 18.69
C GLN A 29 16.06 -35.67 17.23
N THR A 30 15.51 -36.55 16.42
CA THR A 30 15.81 -36.64 15.02
C THR A 30 15.32 -35.35 14.33
N GLU A 31 15.97 -34.92 13.26
CA GLU A 31 15.55 -33.76 12.47
C GLU A 31 14.08 -33.89 12.05
N ASP A 32 13.61 -35.10 11.77
CA ASP A 32 12.24 -35.39 11.38
C ASP A 32 11.23 -35.21 12.54
N GLU A 33 11.60 -35.59 13.75
CA GLU A 33 10.78 -35.32 14.97
C GLU A 33 10.67 -33.84 15.25
N LEU A 34 11.77 -33.08 15.11
CA LEU A 34 11.76 -31.62 15.24
C LEU A 34 10.91 -30.95 14.16
N LYS A 35 11.01 -31.40 12.91
CA LYS A 35 10.16 -30.92 11.80
C LYS A 35 8.69 -31.22 12.03
N THR A 36 8.37 -32.41 12.53
CA THR A 36 6.99 -32.80 12.86
C THR A 36 6.44 -31.90 13.98
N THR A 37 7.20 -31.74 15.06
CA THR A 37 6.82 -30.87 16.18
C THR A 37 6.67 -29.40 15.73
N LEU A 38 7.57 -28.91 14.87
CA LEU A 38 7.47 -27.56 14.31
C LEU A 38 6.18 -27.40 13.51
N LYS A 39 5.87 -28.38 12.65
CA LYS A 39 4.62 -28.36 11.86
C LYS A 39 3.38 -28.35 12.74
N GLU A 40 3.31 -29.21 13.78
CA GLU A 40 2.19 -29.20 14.73
C GLU A 40 2.02 -27.85 15.46
N LYS A 41 3.14 -27.18 15.80
CA LYS A 41 3.08 -25.84 16.40
C LYS A 41 2.61 -24.80 15.39
N GLN A 42 3.07 -24.87 14.14
CA GLN A 42 2.61 -23.98 13.07
C GLN A 42 1.12 -24.17 12.79
N ASP A 43 0.64 -25.40 12.71
CA ASP A 43 -0.79 -25.72 12.53
C ASP A 43 -1.64 -25.20 13.71
N SER A 44 -1.11 -25.32 14.94
CA SER A 44 -1.76 -24.77 16.13
C SER A 44 -1.82 -23.24 16.12
N ILE A 45 -0.74 -22.56 15.68
CA ILE A 45 -0.71 -21.10 15.49
C ILE A 45 -1.74 -20.68 14.44
N ALA A 46 -1.80 -21.36 13.30
CA ALA A 46 -2.76 -21.07 12.25
C ALA A 46 -4.22 -21.24 12.72
N ALA A 47 -4.50 -22.29 13.52
CA ALA A 47 -5.82 -22.51 14.09
C ALA A 47 -6.21 -21.44 15.14
N ILE A 48 -5.26 -20.95 15.95
CA ILE A 48 -5.48 -19.85 16.88
C ILE A 48 -5.71 -18.55 16.12
N GLN A 49 -4.90 -18.27 15.10
CA GLN A 49 -5.04 -17.09 14.26
C GLN A 49 -6.41 -17.08 13.57
N GLY A 50 -6.84 -18.21 12.99
CA GLY A 50 -8.16 -18.30 12.36
C GLY A 50 -9.32 -18.03 13.33
N ARG A 51 -9.19 -18.43 14.61
CA ARG A 51 -10.20 -18.08 15.63
C ARG A 51 -10.17 -16.61 16.00
N ALA A 52 -8.98 -16.02 16.11
CA ALA A 52 -8.83 -14.58 16.36
C ALA A 52 -9.42 -13.76 15.18
N ASP A 53 -9.13 -14.15 13.95
CA ASP A 53 -9.66 -13.50 12.75
C ASP A 53 -11.20 -13.61 12.69
N ALA A 54 -11.77 -14.74 13.10
CA ALA A 54 -13.22 -14.92 13.17
C ALA A 54 -13.88 -14.03 14.23
N ILE A 55 -13.25 -13.84 15.39
CA ILE A 55 -13.73 -12.92 16.43
C ILE A 55 -13.59 -11.47 15.92
N GLN A 56 -12.48 -11.13 15.28
CA GLN A 56 -12.28 -9.80 14.71
C GLN A 56 -13.36 -9.50 13.66
N ALA A 57 -13.68 -10.46 12.80
CA ALA A 57 -14.76 -10.31 11.82
C ALA A 57 -16.13 -10.07 12.48
N GLN A 58 -16.41 -10.69 13.64
CA GLN A 58 -17.63 -10.42 14.41
C GLN A 58 -17.63 -9.00 14.99
N ILE A 59 -16.50 -8.54 15.55
CA ILE A 59 -16.34 -7.17 16.03
C ILE A 59 -16.52 -6.17 14.88
N ASP A 60 -15.94 -6.49 13.72
CA ASP A 60 -16.05 -5.66 12.53
C ASP A 60 -17.47 -5.61 11.94
N ALA A 61 -18.29 -6.59 12.22
CA ALA A 61 -19.71 -6.61 11.84
C ALA A 61 -20.62 -5.81 12.77
N LEU A 62 -20.17 -5.46 14.00
CA LEU A 62 -21.00 -4.71 14.93
C LEU A 62 -21.26 -3.29 14.40
N PRO A 63 -22.48 -2.75 14.61
CA PRO A 63 -22.78 -1.35 14.32
C PRO A 63 -21.88 -0.39 15.12
N GLY A 64 -21.66 0.80 14.58
CA GLY A 64 -20.89 1.86 15.24
C GLY A 64 -19.74 2.41 14.43
N TRP A 65 -18.99 3.32 15.03
CA TRP A 65 -17.79 3.91 14.43
C TRP A 65 -16.62 2.98 14.49
N LYS A 66 -15.91 2.88 13.36
CA LYS A 66 -14.62 2.20 13.21
C LYS A 66 -13.63 3.19 12.65
N THR A 67 -12.57 3.41 13.41
CA THR A 67 -11.53 4.37 13.03
C THR A 67 -10.18 3.68 13.00
N GLY A 68 -9.31 4.15 12.16
CA GLY A 68 -7.93 3.69 12.09
C GLY A 68 -7.08 4.66 11.31
N ALA A 69 -5.79 4.61 11.59
CA ALA A 69 -4.76 5.30 10.84
C ALA A 69 -3.53 4.43 10.74
N PHE A 70 -2.86 4.51 9.61
CA PHE A 70 -1.57 3.87 9.39
C PHE A 70 -0.73 4.73 8.46
N GLY A 71 0.57 4.61 8.58
CA GLY A 71 1.49 5.36 7.76
C GLY A 71 2.77 4.59 7.52
N THR A 72 3.49 4.98 6.50
CA THR A 72 4.82 4.49 6.20
C THR A 72 5.76 5.66 6.00
N ILE A 73 6.99 5.50 6.47
CA ILE A 73 8.10 6.39 6.15
C ILE A 73 9.20 5.52 5.61
N GLY A 74 9.70 5.86 4.44
CA GLY A 74 10.79 5.15 3.80
C GLY A 74 11.78 6.11 3.18
N GLY A 75 13.01 5.67 3.01
CA GLY A 75 14.01 6.47 2.34
C GLY A 75 15.26 5.67 2.04
N SER A 76 16.01 6.17 1.07
CA SER A 76 17.36 5.70 0.77
C SER A 76 18.27 6.89 0.54
N LEU A 77 19.51 6.76 0.94
CA LEU A 77 20.57 7.72 0.69
C LEU A 77 21.79 6.99 0.18
N SER A 78 22.42 7.49 -0.86
CA SER A 78 23.69 6.99 -1.36
C SER A 78 24.62 8.15 -1.67
N ASN A 79 25.93 7.91 -1.48
CA ASN A 79 26.97 8.88 -1.75
C ASN A 79 28.19 8.15 -2.29
N PHE A 80 28.63 8.54 -3.48
CA PHE A 80 29.77 7.95 -4.16
C PHE A 80 30.84 9.01 -4.38
N ASN A 81 32.09 8.63 -4.15
CA ASN A 81 33.27 9.43 -4.44
C ASN A 81 34.25 8.56 -5.20
N ASN A 82 34.62 8.99 -6.41
CA ASN A 82 35.56 8.28 -7.31
C ASN A 82 35.18 6.81 -7.54
N TRP A 83 33.86 6.53 -7.58
CA TRP A 83 33.34 5.17 -7.85
C TRP A 83 33.24 4.96 -9.36
N PHE A 84 34.42 4.73 -9.99
CA PHE A 84 34.57 4.67 -11.45
C PHE A 84 33.83 3.53 -12.15
N ALA A 85 33.18 2.63 -11.41
CA ALA A 85 32.30 1.63 -11.97
C ALA A 85 30.95 2.20 -12.44
N GLN A 86 30.66 3.47 -12.12
CA GLN A 86 29.44 4.18 -12.56
C GLN A 86 29.80 5.25 -13.59
N GLY A 87 28.82 5.61 -14.44
CA GLY A 87 28.98 6.69 -15.42
C GLY A 87 29.12 8.08 -14.80
N THR A 88 28.70 8.24 -13.54
CA THR A 88 28.88 9.46 -12.72
C THR A 88 29.57 9.06 -11.42
N PRO A 89 30.90 9.05 -11.35
CA PRO A 89 31.65 8.50 -10.22
C PRO A 89 31.53 9.30 -8.92
N ASN A 90 31.20 10.58 -9.01
CA ASN A 90 31.00 11.49 -7.89
C ASN A 90 29.53 11.93 -7.85
N ASN A 91 28.68 11.18 -7.15
CA ASN A 91 27.27 11.55 -7.02
C ASN A 91 26.73 11.28 -5.62
N SER A 92 25.68 12.01 -5.28
CA SER A 92 24.80 11.65 -4.17
C SER A 92 23.36 11.52 -4.68
N SER A 93 22.64 10.53 -4.17
CA SER A 93 21.24 10.38 -4.46
C SER A 93 20.47 9.96 -3.24
N GLY A 94 19.20 10.35 -3.19
CA GLY A 94 18.33 10.01 -2.10
C GLY A 94 16.88 10.04 -2.52
N ASN A 95 16.06 9.27 -1.83
CA ASN A 95 14.62 9.44 -1.84
C ASN A 95 14.07 9.40 -0.42
N ILE A 96 13.00 10.12 -0.18
CA ILE A 96 12.23 10.11 1.05
C ILE A 96 10.75 9.98 0.62
N GLY A 97 10.03 9.03 1.21
CA GLY A 97 8.61 8.87 0.98
C GLY A 97 7.86 8.78 2.30
N ILE A 98 6.71 9.44 2.36
CA ILE A 98 5.78 9.41 3.48
C ILE A 98 4.41 9.07 2.92
N THR A 99 3.81 7.97 3.39
CA THR A 99 2.40 7.69 3.12
C THR A 99 1.61 7.73 4.42
N GLY A 100 0.41 8.26 4.36
CA GLY A 100 -0.52 8.31 5.46
C GLY A 100 -1.92 7.90 4.99
N ASN A 101 -2.57 7.03 5.74
CA ASN A 101 -3.94 6.64 5.49
C ASN A 101 -4.71 6.70 6.80
N ALA A 102 -5.89 7.30 6.78
CA ALA A 102 -6.79 7.30 7.91
C ALA A 102 -8.21 7.02 7.43
N PHE A 103 -9.00 6.43 8.29
CA PHE A 103 -10.41 6.22 8.01
C PHE A 103 -11.27 6.40 9.27
N ALA A 104 -12.52 6.81 9.04
CA ALA A 104 -13.57 6.87 10.05
C ALA A 104 -14.88 6.40 9.40
N ASN A 105 -15.27 5.17 9.69
CA ASN A 105 -16.42 4.51 9.06
C ASN A 105 -17.50 4.23 10.09
N LEU A 106 -18.68 4.78 9.88
CA LEU A 106 -19.88 4.47 10.66
C LEU A 106 -20.65 3.37 9.95
N GLN A 107 -20.92 2.29 10.64
CA GLN A 107 -21.77 1.19 10.15
C GLN A 107 -23.03 1.08 11.00
N ASP A 108 -24.16 0.99 10.34
CA ASP A 108 -25.48 0.78 10.94
C ASP A 108 -26.26 -0.22 10.06
N ASP A 109 -27.31 -0.82 10.57
CA ASP A 109 -28.15 -1.78 9.83
C ASP A 109 -28.77 -1.15 8.58
N LYS A 110 -29.12 0.13 8.65
CA LYS A 110 -29.87 0.84 7.59
C LYS A 110 -29.00 1.73 6.72
N PHE A 111 -27.84 2.13 7.20
CA PHE A 111 -26.94 3.04 6.46
C PHE A 111 -25.48 2.81 6.82
N PHE A 112 -24.61 3.39 6.03
CA PHE A 112 -23.18 3.51 6.33
C PHE A 112 -22.69 4.90 5.96
N TRP A 113 -21.59 5.31 6.60
CA TRP A 113 -20.87 6.53 6.28
C TRP A 113 -19.37 6.28 6.38
N ASN A 114 -18.74 6.13 5.21
CA ASN A 114 -17.32 5.80 5.11
C ASN A 114 -16.52 7.04 4.74
N ASN A 115 -15.53 7.36 5.55
CA ASN A 115 -14.63 8.47 5.31
C ASN A 115 -13.21 7.95 5.26
N SER A 116 -12.42 8.44 4.31
CA SER A 116 -10.99 8.09 4.19
C SER A 116 -10.16 9.30 3.79
N LEU A 117 -8.94 9.33 4.33
CA LEU A 117 -7.88 10.24 3.96
C LEU A 117 -6.71 9.40 3.43
N ASN A 118 -6.20 9.77 2.26
CA ASN A 118 -4.98 9.21 1.70
C ASN A 118 -3.98 10.34 1.45
N LEU A 119 -2.76 10.13 1.92
CA LEU A 119 -1.63 11.01 1.74
C LEU A 119 -0.45 10.22 1.16
N ASN A 120 0.17 10.74 0.11
CA ASN A 120 1.41 10.18 -0.44
C ASN A 120 2.32 11.32 -0.87
N LEU A 121 3.40 11.50 -0.13
CA LEU A 121 4.40 12.53 -0.35
C LEU A 121 5.75 11.88 -0.61
N GLY A 122 6.46 12.35 -1.61
CA GLY A 122 7.77 11.82 -1.98
C GLY A 122 8.70 12.91 -2.48
N TRP A 123 9.95 12.81 -2.07
CA TRP A 123 11.03 13.70 -2.50
C TRP A 123 12.19 12.88 -3.05
N VAL A 124 12.84 13.41 -4.07
CA VAL A 124 14.03 12.83 -4.67
C VAL A 124 15.17 13.86 -4.68
N LYS A 125 16.38 13.38 -4.48
CA LYS A 125 17.60 14.12 -4.69
C LYS A 125 18.48 13.35 -5.69
N LEU A 126 18.96 14.04 -6.72
CA LEU A 126 19.95 13.53 -7.67
C LEU A 126 20.99 14.65 -7.88
N ASP A 127 22.15 14.49 -7.27
CA ASP A 127 23.22 15.47 -7.26
C ASP A 127 24.46 14.84 -7.92
N ASN A 128 24.86 15.35 -9.07
CA ASN A 128 26.13 15.02 -9.74
C ASN A 128 27.19 16.04 -9.35
N LYS A 129 28.02 15.69 -8.38
CA LYS A 129 29.04 16.58 -7.80
C LYS A 129 30.10 17.11 -8.78
N ASP A 130 30.11 16.59 -10.01
CA ASP A 130 30.98 17.07 -11.09
C ASP A 130 30.29 18.17 -11.94
N ILE A 131 29.05 18.56 -11.58
CA ILE A 131 28.23 19.55 -12.30
C ILE A 131 27.69 20.58 -11.29
N ASP A 132 28.18 21.80 -11.33
CA ASP A 132 27.77 22.89 -10.41
C ASP A 132 26.36 23.45 -10.68
N THR A 133 25.65 22.98 -11.71
CA THR A 133 24.35 23.54 -12.15
C THR A 133 23.15 22.66 -11.85
N ASP A 134 23.35 21.45 -11.35
CA ASP A 134 22.27 20.59 -10.90
C ASP A 134 21.81 20.91 -9.46
N SER A 135 20.65 20.40 -9.08
CA SER A 135 20.08 20.67 -7.75
C SER A 135 20.71 19.79 -6.69
N GLU A 136 21.24 20.40 -5.63
CA GLU A 136 21.71 19.69 -4.43
C GLU A 136 20.57 19.40 -3.44
N ASP A 137 19.34 19.84 -3.70
CA ASP A 137 18.22 19.77 -2.80
C ASP A 137 17.31 18.55 -3.09
N PHE A 138 16.46 18.22 -2.13
CA PHE A 138 15.37 17.26 -2.33
C PHE A 138 14.19 17.96 -3.00
N GLU A 139 13.82 17.48 -4.18
CA GLU A 139 12.69 17.99 -4.96
C GLU A 139 11.46 17.11 -4.77
N ALA A 140 10.29 17.71 -4.66
CA ALA A 140 9.04 16.98 -4.54
C ALA A 140 8.74 16.23 -5.86
N LEU A 141 8.58 14.91 -5.76
CA LEU A 141 8.29 14.02 -6.89
C LEU A 141 6.87 13.48 -6.84
N THR A 142 6.41 13.12 -5.65
CA THR A 142 5.05 12.59 -5.43
C THR A 142 4.34 13.49 -4.45
N ASP A 143 3.13 13.91 -4.82
CA ASP A 143 2.34 14.81 -4.00
C ASP A 143 0.86 14.50 -4.24
N VAL A 144 0.29 13.66 -3.38
CA VAL A 144 -1.12 13.24 -3.47
C VAL A 144 -1.79 13.44 -2.12
N PHE A 145 -2.84 14.24 -2.13
CA PHE A 145 -3.79 14.35 -1.03
C PHE A 145 -5.18 14.00 -1.56
N GLN A 146 -5.86 13.06 -0.90
CA GLN A 146 -7.22 12.66 -1.26
C GLN A 146 -8.05 12.46 -0.01
N LEU A 147 -9.19 13.12 0.05
CA LEU A 147 -10.23 12.99 1.07
C LEU A 147 -11.50 12.47 0.44
N THR A 148 -12.06 11.38 0.96
CA THR A 148 -13.28 10.76 0.43
C THR A 148 -14.31 10.61 1.53
N SER A 149 -15.56 10.91 1.23
CA SER A 149 -16.71 10.73 2.11
C SER A 149 -17.87 10.08 1.31
N LEU A 150 -18.25 8.85 1.68
CA LEU A 150 -19.30 8.08 1.04
C LEU A 150 -20.39 7.74 2.05
N TYR A 151 -21.58 8.34 1.89
CA TYR A 151 -22.76 7.99 2.66
C TYR A 151 -23.68 7.10 1.83
N GLY A 152 -24.20 6.02 2.41
CA GLY A 152 -25.13 5.11 1.72
C GLY A 152 -26.27 4.65 2.61
N ARG A 153 -27.50 4.67 2.09
CA ARG A 153 -28.69 4.06 2.70
C ARG A 153 -28.92 2.69 2.09
N ARG A 154 -28.87 1.65 2.91
CA ARG A 154 -29.01 0.26 2.46
C ARG A 154 -30.45 -0.01 1.98
N LEU A 155 -30.58 -0.58 0.79
CA LEU A 155 -31.81 -1.11 0.25
C LEU A 155 -31.88 -2.63 0.43
N SER A 156 -30.72 -3.28 0.46
CA SER A 156 -30.52 -4.69 0.76
C SER A 156 -29.10 -4.88 1.30
N ASP A 157 -28.74 -6.11 1.64
CA ASP A 157 -27.38 -6.47 2.13
C ASP A 157 -26.26 -6.08 1.14
N LYS A 158 -26.59 -5.98 -0.15
CA LYS A 158 -25.60 -5.74 -1.20
C LYS A 158 -25.77 -4.41 -1.95
N PHE A 159 -26.87 -3.71 -1.78
CA PHE A 159 -27.15 -2.48 -2.51
C PHE A 159 -27.58 -1.35 -1.59
N ALA A 160 -27.05 -0.17 -1.85
CA ALA A 160 -27.42 1.08 -1.20
C ALA A 160 -27.58 2.21 -2.24
N ILE A 161 -28.49 3.14 -1.97
CA ILE A 161 -28.45 4.47 -2.61
C ILE A 161 -27.39 5.26 -1.85
N SER A 162 -26.52 5.97 -2.58
CA SER A 162 -25.38 6.63 -1.97
C SER A 162 -25.07 8.00 -2.56
N ALA A 163 -24.37 8.80 -1.75
CA ALA A 163 -23.80 10.08 -2.13
C ALA A 163 -22.29 10.05 -1.82
N LEU A 164 -21.49 10.57 -2.73
CA LEU A 164 -20.03 10.65 -2.65
C LEU A 164 -19.58 12.10 -2.69
N GLY A 165 -18.66 12.46 -1.81
CA GLY A 165 -17.77 13.61 -1.93
C GLY A 165 -16.35 13.13 -1.95
N GLU A 166 -15.58 13.43 -3.00
CA GLU A 166 -14.15 13.12 -3.10
C GLU A 166 -13.40 14.38 -3.49
N TYR A 167 -12.45 14.78 -2.67
CA TYR A 167 -11.56 15.91 -2.96
C TYR A 167 -10.13 15.40 -3.11
N ARG A 168 -9.45 15.82 -4.18
CA ARG A 168 -8.08 15.43 -4.50
C ARG A 168 -7.29 16.66 -4.94
N THR A 169 -6.07 16.81 -4.41
CA THR A 169 -5.13 17.88 -4.78
C THR A 169 -3.70 17.49 -4.40
N THR A 170 -2.76 18.39 -4.64
CA THR A 170 -1.38 18.37 -4.15
C THR A 170 -1.25 19.23 -2.89
N LEU A 171 -0.25 18.98 -2.03
CA LEU A 171 0.02 19.75 -0.81
C LEU A 171 1.34 20.51 -0.86
N LEU A 172 2.35 19.92 -1.50
CA LEU A 172 3.73 20.45 -1.50
C LEU A 172 3.91 21.52 -2.57
N ASN A 173 3.33 21.25 -3.74
CA ASN A 173 3.41 22.15 -4.89
C ASN A 173 1.99 22.45 -5.36
N ASN A 174 1.72 23.72 -5.68
CA ASN A 174 0.49 24.14 -6.36
C ASN A 174 -0.80 23.62 -5.70
N PHE A 175 -0.94 23.88 -4.37
CA PHE A 175 -2.15 23.46 -3.66
C PHE A 175 -3.41 23.97 -4.36
N ASN A 176 -4.34 23.06 -4.66
CA ASN A 176 -5.59 23.31 -5.38
C ASN A 176 -5.42 23.78 -6.85
N ASP A 177 -4.23 23.52 -7.45
CA ASP A 177 -3.90 23.87 -8.83
C ASP A 177 -3.14 22.73 -9.55
N PRO A 178 -3.87 21.69 -10.09
CA PRO A 178 -5.31 21.51 -10.01
C PRO A 178 -5.81 20.85 -8.70
N GLY A 179 -6.97 21.30 -8.27
CA GLY A 179 -7.79 20.63 -7.27
C GLY A 179 -9.04 20.03 -7.93
N TYR A 180 -9.46 18.85 -7.51
CA TYR A 180 -10.63 18.15 -8.05
C TYR A 180 -11.61 17.86 -6.92
N LEU A 181 -12.86 18.24 -7.08
CA LEU A 181 -13.94 17.87 -6.17
C LEU A 181 -15.06 17.18 -6.94
N ASP A 182 -15.20 15.89 -6.72
CA ASP A 182 -16.34 15.11 -7.21
C ASP A 182 -17.45 15.14 -6.18
N LEU A 183 -18.65 15.55 -6.60
CA LEU A 183 -19.88 15.42 -5.83
C LEU A 183 -20.89 14.62 -6.65
N GLY A 184 -21.29 13.46 -6.15
CA GLY A 184 -22.13 12.56 -6.91
C GLY A 184 -23.16 11.82 -6.08
N VAL A 185 -24.24 11.40 -6.76
CA VAL A 185 -25.28 10.52 -6.22
C VAL A 185 -25.57 9.36 -7.16
N GLY A 186 -25.89 8.21 -6.56
CA GLY A 186 -26.15 7.00 -7.31
C GLY A 186 -26.29 5.78 -6.40
N ALA A 187 -25.60 4.71 -6.72
CA ALA A 187 -25.67 3.46 -6.00
C ALA A 187 -24.30 2.94 -5.57
N THR A 188 -24.27 2.28 -4.44
CA THR A 188 -23.13 1.46 -3.98
C THR A 188 -23.55 -0.01 -3.98
N TRP A 189 -22.71 -0.85 -4.58
CA TRP A 189 -22.86 -2.28 -4.66
C TRP A 189 -21.70 -3.00 -3.94
N THR A 190 -22.03 -3.92 -3.04
CA THR A 190 -21.08 -4.73 -2.28
C THR A 190 -21.27 -6.22 -2.63
N PRO A 191 -20.77 -6.68 -3.82
CA PRO A 191 -21.07 -8.01 -4.34
C PRO A 191 -20.52 -9.14 -3.46
N ILE A 192 -19.35 -8.92 -2.91
CA ILE A 192 -18.63 -9.86 -2.03
C ILE A 192 -17.96 -9.10 -0.88
N THR A 193 -17.54 -9.82 0.15
CA THR A 193 -16.82 -9.25 1.28
C THR A 193 -15.58 -8.48 0.81
N ASN A 194 -15.37 -7.30 1.39
CA ASN A 194 -14.25 -6.40 1.10
C ASN A 194 -14.18 -5.86 -0.34
N MET A 195 -15.28 -5.93 -1.09
CA MET A 195 -15.40 -5.27 -2.39
C MET A 195 -16.56 -4.25 -2.34
N VAL A 196 -16.25 -3.03 -2.72
CA VAL A 196 -17.22 -1.92 -2.82
C VAL A 196 -17.12 -1.35 -4.23
N VAL A 197 -18.27 -1.26 -4.90
CA VAL A 197 -18.39 -0.63 -6.21
C VAL A 197 -19.38 0.52 -6.09
N VAL A 198 -18.94 1.73 -6.35
CA VAL A 198 -19.76 2.95 -6.38
C VAL A 198 -20.00 3.31 -7.84
N ILE A 199 -21.25 3.54 -8.20
CA ILE A 199 -21.64 4.00 -9.53
C ILE A 199 -22.58 5.18 -9.35
N HIS A 200 -22.08 6.37 -9.63
CA HIS A 200 -22.82 7.63 -9.50
C HIS A 200 -22.99 8.25 -10.89
N PRO A 201 -24.08 7.95 -11.57
CA PRO A 201 -24.35 8.51 -12.91
C PRO A 201 -24.64 10.01 -12.88
N LEU A 202 -24.98 10.55 -11.73
CA LEU A 202 -25.14 11.99 -11.55
C LEU A 202 -24.00 12.47 -10.63
N ASN A 203 -22.86 12.80 -11.24
CA ASN A 203 -21.68 13.33 -10.58
C ASN A 203 -21.22 14.60 -11.29
N TYR A 204 -20.94 15.64 -10.51
CA TYR A 204 -20.27 16.83 -11.02
C TYR A 204 -18.83 16.85 -10.55
N ASN A 205 -17.89 16.92 -11.48
CA ASN A 205 -16.48 17.07 -11.22
C ASN A 205 -16.12 18.55 -11.31
N PHE A 206 -15.92 19.20 -10.16
CA PHE A 206 -15.39 20.54 -10.06
C PHE A 206 -13.88 20.46 -10.21
N VAL A 207 -13.32 21.29 -11.09
CA VAL A 207 -11.88 21.44 -11.25
C VAL A 207 -11.49 22.85 -10.88
N PHE A 208 -10.57 22.98 -9.95
CA PHE A 208 -9.98 24.25 -9.52
C PHE A 208 -8.57 24.31 -10.07
N ALA A 209 -8.26 25.30 -10.88
CA ALA A 209 -6.93 25.51 -11.46
C ALA A 209 -6.77 26.96 -11.87
N ASP A 210 -5.54 27.44 -11.88
CA ASP A 210 -5.20 28.76 -12.38
C ASP A 210 -5.28 28.79 -13.92
N ASN A 211 -5.02 27.66 -14.57
CA ASN A 211 -5.14 27.51 -16.04
C ASN A 211 -6.54 27.01 -16.42
N ASP A 212 -7.53 27.89 -16.42
CA ASP A 212 -8.91 27.62 -16.77
C ASP A 212 -9.15 27.37 -18.28
N SER A 213 -8.16 27.58 -19.12
CA SER A 213 -8.24 27.27 -20.56
C SER A 213 -8.08 25.78 -20.86
N VAL A 214 -7.58 25.00 -19.93
CA VAL A 214 -7.33 23.56 -20.07
C VAL A 214 -8.13 22.76 -19.05
N PHE A 215 -8.28 23.29 -17.83
CA PHE A 215 -8.98 22.65 -16.75
C PHE A 215 -10.43 23.09 -16.68
N GLU A 216 -11.32 22.19 -17.05
CA GLU A 216 -12.76 22.46 -17.09
C GLU A 216 -13.52 21.49 -16.18
N SER A 217 -14.52 22.02 -15.48
CA SER A 217 -15.45 21.23 -14.70
C SER A 217 -16.53 20.64 -15.59
N SER A 218 -17.02 19.45 -15.30
CA SER A 218 -18.10 18.86 -16.11
C SER A 218 -19.01 17.94 -15.32
N LEU A 219 -20.22 17.72 -15.87
CA LEU A 219 -21.15 16.70 -15.42
C LEU A 219 -20.78 15.35 -16.05
N GLY A 220 -20.88 14.27 -15.26
CA GLY A 220 -20.55 12.95 -15.77
C GLY A 220 -20.96 11.82 -14.81
N ALA A 221 -20.39 10.65 -15.06
CA ALA A 221 -20.51 9.50 -14.16
C ALA A 221 -19.22 9.25 -13.40
N LYS A 222 -19.33 9.03 -12.10
CA LYS A 222 -18.22 8.58 -11.25
C LYS A 222 -18.36 7.09 -10.97
N ILE A 223 -17.28 6.35 -11.17
CA ILE A 223 -17.18 4.92 -10.85
C ILE A 223 -15.98 4.74 -9.94
N VAL A 224 -16.20 4.15 -8.78
CA VAL A 224 -15.12 3.77 -7.85
C VAL A 224 -15.26 2.29 -7.53
N ALA A 225 -14.18 1.54 -7.61
CA ALA A 225 -14.15 0.13 -7.22
C ALA A 225 -12.97 -0.11 -6.28
N ASP A 226 -13.28 -0.51 -5.06
CA ASP A 226 -12.31 -0.88 -4.03
C ASP A 226 -12.41 -2.37 -3.73
N TYR A 227 -11.28 -3.04 -3.69
CA TYR A 227 -11.21 -4.42 -3.27
C TYR A 227 -9.97 -4.66 -2.41
N THR A 228 -10.15 -5.30 -1.27
CA THR A 228 -9.07 -5.68 -0.36
C THR A 228 -9.12 -7.16 -0.07
N ARG A 229 -7.99 -7.85 -0.15
CA ARG A 229 -7.90 -9.28 0.13
C ARG A 229 -6.53 -9.64 0.73
N LYS A 230 -6.52 -10.60 1.65
CA LYS A 230 -5.32 -11.34 2.03
C LYS A 230 -5.14 -12.56 1.11
N ILE A 231 -3.97 -12.69 0.49
CA ILE A 231 -3.58 -13.82 -0.36
C ILE A 231 -2.38 -14.50 0.33
N GLY A 232 -2.67 -15.48 1.19
CA GLY A 232 -1.67 -16.02 2.10
C GLY A 232 -1.17 -14.94 3.08
N ALA A 233 0.15 -14.68 3.07
CA ALA A 233 0.77 -13.63 3.89
C ALA A 233 0.81 -12.25 3.20
N ILE A 234 0.34 -12.13 1.96
CA ILE A 234 0.35 -10.90 1.18
C ILE A 234 -1.00 -10.20 1.35
N GLY A 235 -0.98 -8.94 1.81
CA GLY A 235 -2.10 -8.02 1.72
C GLY A 235 -2.18 -7.46 0.30
N PHE A 236 -3.34 -7.55 -0.32
CA PHE A 236 -3.63 -6.96 -1.62
C PHE A 236 -4.77 -5.98 -1.50
N LYS A 237 -4.58 -4.76 -2.03
CA LYS A 237 -5.62 -3.75 -2.16
C LYS A 237 -5.57 -3.19 -3.58
N THR A 238 -6.73 -3.04 -4.20
CA THR A 238 -6.86 -2.36 -5.49
C THR A 238 -7.96 -1.32 -5.42
N ASN A 239 -7.70 -0.17 -6.03
CA ASN A 239 -8.65 0.94 -6.15
C ASN A 239 -8.65 1.42 -7.61
N LEU A 240 -9.82 1.43 -8.19
CA LEU A 240 -10.09 2.09 -9.49
C LEU A 240 -11.04 3.26 -9.24
N SER A 241 -10.65 4.45 -9.66
CA SER A 241 -11.51 5.65 -9.67
C SER A 241 -11.54 6.19 -11.10
N ALA A 242 -12.73 6.32 -11.66
CA ALA A 242 -12.93 6.84 -13.01
C ALA A 242 -14.05 7.88 -13.00
N PHE A 243 -13.80 8.99 -13.67
CA PHE A 243 -14.81 10.00 -14.03
C PHE A 243 -14.98 10.00 -15.54
N LEU A 244 -16.22 9.84 -15.99
CA LEU A 244 -16.60 9.81 -17.39
C LEU A 244 -17.50 11.02 -17.66
N SER A 245 -16.95 12.05 -18.30
CA SER A 245 -17.69 13.26 -18.66
C SER A 245 -18.78 12.96 -19.69
N TYR A 246 -19.93 13.60 -19.56
CA TYR A 246 -21.02 13.57 -20.54
C TYR A 246 -20.85 14.63 -21.63
N GLU A 247 -19.95 15.60 -21.44
CA GLU A 247 -19.72 16.70 -22.35
C GLU A 247 -18.73 16.30 -23.46
N THR A 248 -17.54 15.86 -23.06
CA THR A 248 -16.51 15.32 -23.97
C THR A 248 -15.66 14.29 -23.28
N SER A 249 -15.13 13.33 -24.03
CA SER A 249 -14.19 12.32 -23.51
C SER A 249 -12.89 12.94 -22.99
N ASP A 250 -12.54 14.14 -23.46
CA ASP A 250 -11.30 14.83 -23.10
C ASP A 250 -11.29 15.32 -21.66
N LEU A 251 -12.47 15.53 -21.06
CA LEU A 251 -12.66 15.85 -19.66
C LEU A 251 -12.74 14.61 -18.76
N SER A 252 -12.73 13.41 -19.35
CA SER A 252 -12.73 12.15 -18.59
C SER A 252 -11.35 11.83 -18.06
N ASN A 253 -11.30 11.22 -16.88
CA ASN A 253 -10.06 10.75 -16.28
C ASN A 253 -10.27 9.48 -15.47
N TRP A 254 -9.20 8.70 -15.31
CA TRP A 254 -9.25 7.53 -14.42
C TRP A 254 -7.87 7.27 -13.82
N THR A 255 -7.90 6.65 -12.65
CA THR A 255 -6.70 6.20 -11.92
C THR A 255 -6.96 4.80 -11.35
N TRP A 256 -6.04 3.89 -11.56
CA TRP A 256 -6.08 2.54 -11.01
C TRP A 256 -4.80 2.25 -10.24
N VAL A 257 -4.92 2.01 -8.94
CA VAL A 257 -3.80 1.76 -8.04
C VAL A 257 -3.93 0.37 -7.42
N ASN A 258 -2.83 -0.34 -7.36
CA ASN A 258 -2.71 -1.66 -6.77
C ASN A 258 -1.61 -1.63 -5.72
N ASN A 259 -1.92 -2.09 -4.52
CA ASN A 259 -0.99 -2.15 -3.40
C ASN A 259 -0.80 -3.61 -2.97
N PHE A 260 0.44 -4.02 -2.83
CA PHE A 260 0.82 -5.31 -2.28
C PHE A 260 1.68 -5.06 -1.04
N SER A 261 1.36 -5.72 0.05
CA SER A 261 2.09 -5.59 1.31
C SER A 261 2.41 -6.95 1.90
N TYR A 262 3.61 -7.09 2.44
CA TYR A 262 4.04 -8.30 3.13
C TYR A 262 4.73 -7.92 4.43
N THR A 263 4.23 -8.42 5.55
CA THR A 263 4.83 -8.18 6.87
C THR A 263 5.99 -9.14 7.09
N LEU A 264 7.19 -8.60 7.24
CA LEU A 264 8.42 -9.36 7.50
C LEU A 264 8.55 -9.71 8.98
N TRP A 265 8.39 -8.72 9.87
CA TRP A 265 8.57 -8.91 11.31
C TRP A 265 7.99 -7.72 12.10
N LYS A 266 7.18 -8.00 13.14
CA LYS A 266 6.70 -7.04 14.16
C LYS A 266 6.40 -5.61 13.63
N GLY A 267 5.53 -5.50 12.63
CA GLY A 267 5.16 -4.21 12.07
C GLY A 267 6.07 -3.70 10.95
N ILE A 268 7.22 -4.32 10.69
CA ILE A 268 8.06 -4.02 9.54
C ILE A 268 7.60 -4.88 8.35
N GLY A 269 7.37 -4.25 7.21
CA GLY A 269 6.93 -4.90 5.99
C GLY A 269 7.63 -4.37 4.75
N VAL A 270 7.34 -5.02 3.64
CA VAL A 270 7.68 -4.55 2.29
C VAL A 270 6.38 -4.24 1.58
N GLY A 271 6.34 -3.09 0.92
CA GLY A 271 5.26 -2.66 0.05
C GLY A 271 5.70 -2.61 -1.41
N PHE A 272 4.80 -2.96 -2.30
CA PHE A 272 4.90 -2.72 -3.73
C PHE A 272 3.60 -2.07 -4.20
N ASP A 273 3.70 -0.90 -4.77
CA ASP A 273 2.59 -0.15 -5.34
C ASP A 273 2.77 -0.03 -6.85
N PHE A 274 1.69 -0.20 -7.58
CA PHE A 274 1.65 -0.01 -9.01
C PHE A 274 0.39 0.78 -9.37
N GLY A 275 0.56 1.86 -10.15
CA GLY A 275 -0.54 2.73 -10.58
C GLY A 275 -0.53 3.01 -12.07
N LEU A 276 -1.74 3.07 -12.63
CA LEU A 276 -2.02 3.55 -13.98
C LEU A 276 -2.97 4.73 -13.91
N ARG A 277 -2.79 5.71 -14.78
CA ARG A 277 -3.61 6.92 -14.84
C ARG A 277 -3.73 7.42 -16.29
N ASN A 278 -4.86 8.03 -16.57
CA ASN A 278 -5.04 8.80 -17.77
C ASN A 278 -5.87 10.05 -17.46
N SER A 279 -5.40 11.21 -17.89
CA SER A 279 -6.05 12.51 -17.74
C SER A 279 -5.53 13.45 -18.84
N ARG A 280 -6.37 13.76 -19.81
CA ARG A 280 -5.98 14.63 -20.93
C ARG A 280 -5.76 16.07 -20.47
N GLN A 281 -6.55 16.57 -19.53
CA GLN A 281 -6.38 17.92 -18.98
C GLN A 281 -4.99 18.10 -18.35
N GLU A 282 -4.53 17.11 -17.57
CA GLU A 282 -3.17 17.17 -16.98
C GLU A 282 -2.08 17.06 -18.05
N ALA A 283 -2.28 16.23 -19.08
CA ALA A 283 -1.34 16.13 -20.19
C ALA A 283 -1.24 17.45 -20.97
N ALA A 284 -2.38 18.06 -21.28
CA ALA A 284 -2.45 19.35 -21.98
C ALA A 284 -1.75 20.47 -21.18
N ASN A 285 -2.02 20.54 -19.88
CA ASN A 285 -1.38 21.53 -19.01
C ASN A 285 0.14 21.35 -18.94
N PHE A 286 0.61 20.11 -18.81
CA PHE A 286 2.04 19.80 -18.79
C PHE A 286 2.72 20.13 -20.13
N GLN A 287 2.06 19.85 -21.25
CA GLN A 287 2.58 20.11 -22.60
C GLN A 287 2.44 21.59 -23.04
N GLY A 288 1.63 22.38 -22.31
CA GLY A 288 1.35 23.77 -22.63
C GLY A 288 0.57 23.94 -23.96
N VAL A 289 -0.34 22.99 -24.26
CA VAL A 289 -1.13 22.98 -25.51
C VAL A 289 -2.63 23.03 -25.20
N ALA A 290 -3.45 23.24 -26.23
CA ALA A 290 -4.91 23.14 -26.09
C ALA A 290 -5.33 21.68 -25.77
N LEU A 291 -6.47 21.52 -25.12
CA LEU A 291 -6.96 20.21 -24.68
C LEU A 291 -7.09 19.20 -25.83
N GLU A 292 -7.56 19.66 -27.00
CA GLU A 292 -7.72 18.86 -28.22
C GLU A 292 -6.40 18.39 -28.84
N ASP A 293 -5.32 19.17 -28.63
CA ASP A 293 -4.00 18.92 -29.20
C ASP A 293 -3.09 18.08 -28.28
N ALA A 294 -3.54 17.83 -27.06
CA ALA A 294 -2.73 17.10 -26.06
C ALA A 294 -2.51 15.63 -26.45
N ASP A 295 -1.27 15.19 -26.35
CA ASP A 295 -0.92 13.78 -26.45
C ASP A 295 -1.21 13.09 -25.09
N ASN A 296 -2.32 12.36 -25.04
CA ASN A 296 -2.84 11.77 -23.82
C ASN A 296 -2.39 10.30 -23.67
N GLU A 297 -1.09 10.12 -23.46
CA GLU A 297 -0.52 8.81 -23.21
C GLU A 297 -0.89 8.24 -21.82
N LEU A 298 -0.78 6.91 -21.71
CA LEU A 298 -0.97 6.21 -20.45
C LEU A 298 0.14 6.55 -19.47
N GLN A 299 -0.21 7.10 -18.31
CA GLN A 299 0.70 7.38 -17.23
C GLN A 299 0.82 6.16 -16.32
N SER A 300 2.01 5.86 -15.82
CA SER A 300 2.24 4.74 -14.91
C SER A 300 3.30 5.07 -13.87
N PHE A 301 3.17 4.49 -12.69
CA PHE A 301 4.20 4.51 -11.67
C PHE A 301 4.30 3.15 -10.96
N TYR A 302 5.44 2.88 -10.38
CA TYR A 302 5.60 1.81 -9.40
C TYR A 302 6.50 2.28 -8.26
N THR A 303 6.24 1.77 -7.07
CA THR A 303 7.02 2.06 -5.87
C THR A 303 7.27 0.77 -5.11
N VAL A 304 8.50 0.58 -4.67
CA VAL A 304 8.88 -0.48 -3.72
C VAL A 304 9.42 0.19 -2.48
N GLY A 305 8.93 -0.20 -1.32
CA GLY A 305 9.33 0.44 -0.08
C GLY A 305 9.26 -0.49 1.13
N LEU A 306 9.93 -0.07 2.19
CA LEU A 306 9.74 -0.63 3.52
C LEU A 306 8.56 0.06 4.18
N SER A 307 7.69 -0.72 4.81
CA SER A 307 6.55 -0.21 5.55
C SER A 307 6.73 -0.48 7.05
N TYR A 308 6.23 0.41 7.87
CA TYR A 308 6.10 0.21 9.29
C TYR A 308 4.66 0.50 9.71
N SER A 309 3.99 -0.49 10.30
CA SER A 309 2.65 -0.32 10.87
C SER A 309 2.74 -0.28 12.40
N PHE A 310 2.10 0.67 13.02
CA PHE A 310 2.01 0.87 14.47
C PHE A 310 0.58 0.69 14.97
#